data_582701ed50abe191e68719b5044c6899
#
_entry.id   582701ed50abe191e68719b5044c6899
#
_cell.length_a   1.000
_cell.length_b   1.000
_cell.length_c   1.000
_cell.angle_alpha   90.00
_cell.angle_beta   90.00
_cell.angle_gamma   90.00
#
_symmetry.space_group_name_H-M   'P 1'
#
loop_
_entity.id
_entity.type
_entity.pdbx_description
1 polymer ?
#
loop_
_entity_poly.entity_id
_entity_poly.type
_entity_poly.pdbx_seq_one_letter_code
_entity_poly.pdbx_strand_id
1 'polypeptide(L)'
;MPEDSSRSSDTTDGRTTRWTGQREKRRAEFVNAAVAAIALHGPGVSTEQVAAQAGVARPRLYRHFDDADDLYRAVGQRAAEMILTDMAPVLLEPAGSARNMIDRAVRTFVNWLARHADLYRYVAHRATASAAGQESVVADIKQAIAAQVGRLLAAYLEVLGANSRVADPLSFGLVGMVEATANRWLDEPGELPLDDLVVELASWIWGTLDQVLHREGVTLAPDEPLPPLPGWQ
;
A
#
# COMPACT_ATOMS: atom_id res chain seq x y z
N MET A 1 -65.37 0.73 -3.95
CA MET A 1 -64.30 1.20 -3.05
C MET A 1 -63.40 0.07 -2.74
N PRO A 2 -62.13 0.15 -3.12
CA PRO A 2 -61.07 -0.53 -2.38
C PRO A 2 -60.01 0.48 -1.96
N GLU A 3 -59.73 0.53 -0.65
CA GLU A 3 -58.69 1.33 -0.03
C GLU A 3 -57.37 0.57 0.02
N ASP A 4 -56.35 1.21 -0.50
CA ASP A 4 -55.11 1.64 0.09
C ASP A 4 -54.39 0.63 1.04
N SER A 5 -53.38 -0.06 0.48
CA SER A 5 -52.37 -0.81 1.20
C SER A 5 -50.99 -0.65 0.52
N SER A 6 -50.47 0.58 0.48
CA SER A 6 -49.09 0.84 -0.01
C SER A 6 -48.41 1.93 0.81
N ARG A 7 -48.11 1.66 2.09
CA ARG A 7 -47.18 2.48 2.89
C ARG A 7 -46.59 1.65 4.03
N SER A 8 -45.65 0.76 3.77
CA SER A 8 -44.91 0.12 4.85
C SER A 8 -43.52 -0.43 4.50
N SER A 9 -42.97 -0.14 3.32
CA SER A 9 -41.66 -0.71 2.91
C SER A 9 -40.45 0.23 2.97
N ASP A 10 -40.66 1.55 3.18
CA ASP A 10 -39.59 2.54 3.05
C ASP A 10 -38.84 2.88 4.36
N THR A 11 -39.39 2.45 5.50
CA THR A 11 -38.81 2.80 6.82
C THR A 11 -37.80 1.77 7.33
N THR A 12 -37.73 0.58 6.73
CA THR A 12 -36.83 -0.51 7.16
C THR A 12 -35.44 -0.37 6.55
N ASP A 13 -35.37 0.14 5.34
CA ASP A 13 -34.10 0.30 4.60
C ASP A 13 -33.19 1.38 5.23
N GLY A 14 -33.74 2.52 5.59
CA GLY A 14 -32.98 3.63 6.20
C GLY A 14 -32.44 3.34 7.60
N ARG A 15 -33.02 2.41 8.35
CA ARG A 15 -32.50 1.97 9.64
C ARG A 15 -31.34 1.00 9.47
N THR A 16 -31.50 0.03 8.59
CA THR A 16 -30.47 -0.98 8.30
C THR A 16 -29.21 -0.32 7.77
N THR A 17 -29.31 0.60 6.83
CA THR A 17 -28.18 1.37 6.28
C THR A 17 -27.46 2.22 7.34
N ARG A 18 -28.21 2.85 8.25
CA ARG A 18 -27.65 3.66 9.34
C ARG A 18 -26.92 2.81 10.38
N TRP A 19 -27.42 1.61 10.69
CA TRP A 19 -26.80 0.67 11.62
C TRP A 19 -25.53 0.04 11.02
N THR A 20 -25.52 -0.28 9.73
CA THR A 20 -24.36 -0.81 9.02
C THR A 20 -23.22 0.22 9.01
N GLY A 21 -23.50 1.47 8.63
CA GLY A 21 -22.49 2.53 8.63
C GLY A 21 -21.92 2.86 10.02
N GLN A 22 -22.74 2.72 11.08
CA GLN A 22 -22.28 2.95 12.45
C GLN A 22 -21.41 1.80 12.96
N ARG A 23 -21.69 0.56 12.54
CA ARG A 23 -20.85 -0.62 12.84
C ARG A 23 -19.51 -0.54 12.13
N GLU A 24 -19.49 -0.17 10.86
CA GLU A 24 -18.27 0.03 10.06
C GLU A 24 -17.40 1.16 10.64
N LYS A 25 -18.00 2.29 11.01
CA LYS A 25 -17.28 3.38 11.67
C LYS A 25 -16.60 2.92 12.96
N ARG A 26 -17.32 2.16 13.81
CA ARG A 26 -16.74 1.61 15.04
C ARG A 26 -15.64 0.61 14.77
N ARG A 27 -15.79 -0.23 13.73
CA ARG A 27 -14.75 -1.15 13.31
C ARG A 27 -13.47 -0.39 12.89
N ALA A 28 -13.60 0.67 12.11
CA ALA A 28 -12.48 1.52 11.70
C ALA A 28 -11.81 2.21 12.91
N GLU A 29 -12.57 2.67 13.91
CA GLU A 29 -12.02 3.23 15.16
C GLU A 29 -11.16 2.20 15.91
N PHE A 30 -11.59 0.94 15.98
CA PHE A 30 -10.80 -0.14 16.60
C PHE A 30 -9.55 -0.51 15.79
N VAL A 31 -9.64 -0.51 14.47
CA VAL A 31 -8.47 -0.70 13.60
C VAL A 31 -7.45 0.40 13.80
N ASN A 32 -7.87 1.67 13.86
CA ASN A 32 -6.95 2.77 14.13
C ASN A 32 -6.34 2.69 15.54
N ALA A 33 -7.10 2.23 16.53
CA ALA A 33 -6.58 1.97 17.87
C ALA A 33 -5.54 0.82 17.86
N ALA A 34 -5.76 -0.22 17.03
CA ALA A 34 -4.80 -1.29 16.86
C ALA A 34 -3.49 -0.80 16.21
N VAL A 35 -3.58 0.03 15.17
CA VAL A 35 -2.40 0.68 14.55
C VAL A 35 -1.62 1.51 15.58
N ALA A 36 -2.32 2.29 16.41
CA ALA A 36 -1.69 3.07 17.48
C ALA A 36 -1.06 2.17 18.57
N ALA A 37 -1.71 1.06 18.93
CA ALA A 37 -1.19 0.10 19.88
C ALA A 37 0.06 -0.61 19.34
N ILE A 38 0.10 -0.94 18.05
CA ILE A 38 1.28 -1.51 17.38
C ILE A 38 2.45 -0.53 17.43
N ALA A 39 2.21 0.75 17.13
CA ALA A 39 3.25 1.78 17.20
C ALA A 39 3.80 1.98 18.64
N LEU A 40 2.99 1.73 19.67
CA LEU A 40 3.38 1.90 21.08
C LEU A 40 4.07 0.65 21.66
N HIS A 41 3.62 -0.55 21.29
CA HIS A 41 4.01 -1.81 21.91
C HIS A 41 4.81 -2.74 20.98
N GLY A 42 4.99 -2.34 19.72
CA GLY A 42 5.67 -3.14 18.70
C GLY A 42 4.78 -4.20 18.06
N PRO A 43 5.36 -5.01 17.13
CA PRO A 43 4.62 -5.98 16.31
C PRO A 43 4.06 -7.18 17.11
N GLY A 44 4.52 -7.39 18.34
CA GLY A 44 4.01 -8.42 19.25
C GLY A 44 2.80 -8.02 20.08
N VAL A 45 2.14 -6.90 19.75
CA VAL A 45 1.01 -6.36 20.51
C VAL A 45 -0.09 -7.39 20.75
N SER A 46 -0.60 -7.46 21.97
CA SER A 46 -1.71 -8.33 22.35
C SER A 46 -3.08 -7.68 22.08
N THR A 47 -4.12 -8.49 21.94
CA THR A 47 -5.50 -7.99 21.80
C THR A 47 -5.99 -7.24 23.04
N GLU A 48 -5.42 -7.53 24.23
CA GLU A 48 -5.67 -6.79 25.46
C GLU A 48 -5.13 -5.36 25.37
N GLN A 49 -3.92 -5.19 24.83
CA GLN A 49 -3.31 -3.88 24.62
C GLN A 49 -4.06 -3.07 23.56
N VAL A 50 -4.52 -3.73 22.49
CA VAL A 50 -5.39 -3.10 21.49
C VAL A 50 -6.71 -2.63 22.10
N ALA A 51 -7.37 -3.47 22.92
CA ALA A 51 -8.62 -3.10 23.59
C ALA A 51 -8.40 -1.95 24.59
N ALA A 52 -7.30 -1.96 25.34
CA ALA A 52 -6.92 -0.88 26.24
C ALA A 52 -6.68 0.44 25.48
N GLN A 53 -5.97 0.39 24.35
CA GLN A 53 -5.76 1.56 23.49
C GLN A 53 -7.07 2.13 22.93
N ALA A 54 -8.06 1.26 22.65
CA ALA A 54 -9.39 1.64 22.21
C ALA A 54 -10.31 2.11 23.38
N GLY A 55 -9.84 2.09 24.62
CA GLY A 55 -10.62 2.47 25.80
C GLY A 55 -11.78 1.51 26.10
N VAL A 56 -11.65 0.22 25.76
CA VAL A 56 -12.70 -0.79 25.93
C VAL A 56 -12.17 -2.08 26.55
N ALA A 57 -13.07 -2.89 27.12
CA ALA A 57 -12.74 -4.25 27.53
C ALA A 57 -12.67 -5.18 26.29
N ARG A 58 -11.76 -6.17 26.33
CA ARG A 58 -11.55 -7.15 25.25
C ARG A 58 -12.84 -7.79 24.67
N PRO A 59 -13.85 -8.19 25.49
CA PRO A 59 -15.10 -8.73 24.94
C PRO A 59 -15.86 -7.74 24.05
N ARG A 60 -15.69 -6.42 24.26
CA ARG A 60 -16.33 -5.41 23.42
C ARG A 60 -15.64 -5.28 22.05
N LEU A 61 -14.32 -5.46 21.98
CA LEU A 61 -13.57 -5.53 20.73
C LEU A 61 -14.11 -6.68 19.86
N TYR A 62 -14.25 -7.89 20.42
CA TYR A 62 -14.75 -9.09 19.72
C TYR A 62 -16.24 -9.08 19.34
N ARG A 63 -16.99 -8.04 19.68
CA ARG A 63 -18.32 -7.80 19.07
C ARG A 63 -18.25 -7.23 17.66
N HIS A 64 -17.06 -6.74 17.26
CA HIS A 64 -16.83 -6.12 15.96
C HIS A 64 -15.88 -6.90 15.07
N PHE A 65 -15.22 -7.93 15.61
CA PHE A 65 -14.33 -8.84 14.90
C PHE A 65 -14.67 -10.27 15.29
N ASP A 66 -14.76 -11.15 14.30
CA ASP A 66 -15.15 -12.53 14.51
C ASP A 66 -14.09 -13.28 15.33
N ASP A 67 -12.82 -12.98 15.06
CA ASP A 67 -11.65 -13.53 15.76
C ASP A 67 -10.44 -12.57 15.68
N ALA A 68 -9.29 -13.06 16.14
CA ALA A 68 -8.03 -12.31 16.05
C ALA A 68 -7.52 -12.15 14.61
N ASP A 69 -7.84 -13.11 13.74
CA ASP A 69 -7.43 -13.08 12.35
C ASP A 69 -8.25 -12.08 11.53
N ASP A 70 -9.53 -11.87 11.89
CA ASP A 70 -10.36 -10.83 11.32
C ASP A 70 -9.86 -9.42 11.69
N LEU A 71 -9.46 -9.21 12.94
CA LEU A 71 -8.80 -7.97 13.36
C LEU A 71 -7.48 -7.77 12.60
N TYR A 72 -6.66 -8.83 12.49
CA TYR A 72 -5.40 -8.78 11.76
C TYR A 72 -5.59 -8.40 10.30
N ARG A 73 -6.54 -9.02 9.59
CA ARG A 73 -6.87 -8.68 8.20
C ARG A 73 -7.31 -7.21 8.06
N ALA A 74 -8.12 -6.72 8.99
CA ALA A 74 -8.57 -5.34 8.99
C ALA A 74 -7.41 -4.34 9.23
N VAL A 75 -6.45 -4.67 10.10
CA VAL A 75 -5.22 -3.89 10.30
C VAL A 75 -4.36 -3.90 9.04
N GLY A 76 -4.23 -5.05 8.39
CA GLY A 76 -3.49 -5.17 7.13
C GLY A 76 -4.11 -4.33 6.00
N GLN A 77 -5.43 -4.36 5.86
CA GLN A 77 -6.15 -3.50 4.90
C GLN A 77 -5.90 -2.01 5.20
N ARG A 78 -5.90 -1.63 6.47
CA ARG A 78 -5.59 -0.25 6.86
C ARG A 78 -4.15 0.15 6.52
N ALA A 79 -3.19 -0.73 6.73
CA ALA A 79 -1.80 -0.50 6.32
C ALA A 79 -1.69 -0.33 4.78
N ALA A 80 -2.43 -1.14 4.01
CA ALA A 80 -2.53 -1.01 2.56
C ALA A 80 -3.10 0.36 2.14
N GLU A 81 -4.20 0.79 2.75
CA GLU A 81 -4.79 2.11 2.49
C GLU A 81 -3.80 3.25 2.78
N MET A 82 -3.07 3.16 3.88
CA MET A 82 -2.10 4.18 4.27
C MET A 82 -0.99 4.33 3.22
N ILE A 83 -0.33 3.23 2.85
CA ILE A 83 0.76 3.27 1.87
C ILE A 83 0.26 3.69 0.47
N LEU A 84 -0.89 3.18 0.02
CA LEU A 84 -1.46 3.54 -1.27
C LEU A 84 -1.88 5.02 -1.32
N THR A 85 -2.38 5.57 -0.20
CA THR A 85 -2.69 7.00 -0.09
C THR A 85 -1.43 7.86 -0.21
N ASP A 86 -0.33 7.48 0.46
CA ASP A 86 0.94 8.20 0.39
C ASP A 86 1.57 8.08 -1.02
N MET A 87 1.41 6.94 -1.69
CA MET A 87 1.96 6.70 -3.03
C MET A 87 1.14 7.34 -4.15
N ALA A 88 -0.16 7.55 -3.95
CA ALA A 88 -1.08 8.03 -4.99
C ALA A 88 -0.60 9.32 -5.69
N PRO A 89 -0.17 10.40 -5.00
CA PRO A 89 0.28 11.62 -5.67
C PRO A 89 1.49 11.39 -6.57
N VAL A 90 2.36 10.45 -6.21
CA VAL A 90 3.57 10.14 -6.98
C VAL A 90 3.26 9.35 -8.26
N LEU A 91 2.31 8.43 -8.16
CA LEU A 91 1.97 7.49 -9.24
C LEU A 91 0.87 8.02 -10.18
N LEU A 92 -0.03 8.87 -9.68
CA LEU A 92 -1.16 9.39 -10.44
C LEU A 92 -0.87 10.76 -11.07
N GLU A 93 0.10 11.51 -10.53
CA GLU A 93 0.50 12.82 -11.03
C GLU A 93 1.96 12.80 -11.52
N PRO A 94 2.25 12.05 -12.62
CA PRO A 94 3.61 11.95 -13.15
C PRO A 94 4.06 13.32 -13.69
N ALA A 95 5.16 13.82 -13.16
CA ALA A 95 5.72 15.10 -13.58
C ALA A 95 7.24 15.15 -13.36
N GLY A 96 7.93 15.86 -14.24
CA GLY A 96 9.37 16.07 -14.18
C GLY A 96 10.14 15.03 -14.99
N SER A 97 11.38 14.79 -14.61
CA SER A 97 12.25 13.81 -15.25
C SER A 97 12.05 12.40 -14.69
N ALA A 98 12.54 11.39 -15.39
CA ALA A 98 12.51 10.00 -14.94
C ALA A 98 13.21 9.85 -13.59
N ARG A 99 14.40 10.44 -13.42
CA ARG A 99 15.14 10.45 -12.14
C ARG A 99 14.32 11.03 -11.01
N ASN A 100 13.70 12.18 -11.22
CA ASN A 100 12.89 12.84 -10.21
C ASN A 100 11.68 11.99 -9.79
N MET A 101 11.00 11.35 -10.73
CA MET A 101 9.86 10.48 -10.46
C MET A 101 10.27 9.23 -9.68
N ILE A 102 11.39 8.60 -10.06
CA ILE A 102 11.94 7.43 -9.37
C ILE A 102 12.33 7.80 -7.94
N ASP A 103 13.10 8.89 -7.75
CA ASP A 103 13.53 9.35 -6.42
C ASP A 103 12.32 9.61 -5.51
N ARG A 104 11.32 10.33 -6.00
CA ARG A 104 10.09 10.58 -5.22
C ARG A 104 9.36 9.29 -4.84
N ALA A 105 9.23 8.33 -5.76
CA ALA A 105 8.55 7.07 -5.50
C ALA A 105 9.30 6.24 -4.46
N VAL A 106 10.60 6.05 -4.63
CA VAL A 106 11.45 5.30 -3.70
C VAL A 106 11.45 5.97 -2.32
N ARG A 107 11.67 7.28 -2.28
CA ARG A 107 11.68 8.07 -1.02
C ARG A 107 10.36 7.98 -0.27
N THR A 108 9.23 8.09 -0.96
CA THR A 108 7.90 7.97 -0.36
C THR A 108 7.72 6.60 0.27
N PHE A 109 8.05 5.53 -0.45
CA PHE A 109 7.89 4.16 0.03
C PHE A 109 8.83 3.85 1.20
N VAL A 110 10.13 4.16 1.06
CA VAL A 110 11.13 3.87 2.09
C VAL A 110 10.87 4.67 3.37
N ASN A 111 10.49 5.94 3.26
CA ASN A 111 10.11 6.75 4.41
C ASN A 111 8.82 6.23 5.08
N TRP A 112 7.87 5.73 4.30
CA TRP A 112 6.68 5.10 4.86
C TRP A 112 7.04 3.86 5.67
N LEU A 113 7.87 2.97 5.13
CA LEU A 113 8.37 1.79 5.84
C LEU A 113 9.13 2.16 7.12
N ALA A 114 10.00 3.16 7.07
CA ALA A 114 10.76 3.60 8.24
C ALA A 114 9.85 4.16 9.34
N ARG A 115 8.81 4.93 8.97
CA ARG A 115 7.84 5.48 9.93
C ARG A 115 6.89 4.43 10.53
N HIS A 116 6.61 3.36 9.79
CA HIS A 116 5.63 2.34 10.14
C HIS A 116 6.24 0.94 10.23
N ALA A 117 7.53 0.84 10.61
CA ALA A 117 8.26 -0.41 10.64
C ALA A 117 7.57 -1.50 11.47
N ASP A 118 7.04 -1.16 12.64
CA ASP A 118 6.34 -2.11 13.51
C ASP A 118 4.99 -2.55 12.93
N LEU A 119 4.28 -1.66 12.25
CA LEU A 119 3.05 -2.00 11.54
C LEU A 119 3.34 -2.95 10.37
N TYR A 120 4.38 -2.66 9.59
CA TYR A 120 4.80 -3.53 8.51
C TYR A 120 5.21 -4.91 9.04
N ARG A 121 6.05 -4.98 10.08
CA ARG A 121 6.45 -6.24 10.72
C ARG A 121 5.25 -7.01 11.28
N TYR A 122 4.30 -6.34 11.91
CA TYR A 122 3.06 -6.97 12.40
C TYR A 122 2.29 -7.66 11.28
N VAL A 123 2.16 -7.00 10.12
CA VAL A 123 1.46 -7.56 8.95
C VAL A 123 2.29 -8.65 8.26
N ALA A 124 3.61 -8.50 8.16
CA ALA A 124 4.51 -9.46 7.52
C ALA A 124 4.66 -10.77 8.33
N HIS A 125 4.80 -10.70 9.65
CA HIS A 125 4.99 -11.87 10.51
C HIS A 125 3.83 -12.86 10.46
N ARG A 126 2.60 -12.39 10.41
CA ARG A 126 1.44 -13.28 10.34
C ARG A 126 1.19 -13.86 8.95
N ALA A 127 1.65 -13.21 7.90
CA ALA A 127 1.62 -13.76 6.56
C ALA A 127 2.41 -15.08 6.43
N THR A 128 3.48 -15.24 7.22
CA THR A 128 4.28 -16.47 7.25
C THR A 128 3.72 -17.53 8.20
N ALA A 129 2.90 -17.15 9.17
CA ALA A 129 2.30 -18.06 10.17
C ALA A 129 0.92 -18.59 9.75
N SER A 130 0.30 -18.01 8.74
CA SER A 130 -1.02 -18.42 8.24
C SER A 130 -0.89 -19.68 7.37
N ALA A 131 -1.77 -20.67 7.62
CA ALA A 131 -1.80 -21.90 6.85
C ALA A 131 -2.00 -21.63 5.35
N ALA A 132 -1.39 -22.47 4.51
CA ALA A 132 -1.46 -22.40 3.05
C ALA A 132 -2.91 -22.18 2.56
N GLY A 133 -3.18 -21.01 1.96
CA GLY A 133 -4.49 -20.65 1.40
C GLY A 133 -5.04 -19.28 1.79
N GLN A 134 -4.42 -18.55 2.72
CA GLN A 134 -4.78 -17.16 2.98
C GLN A 134 -3.85 -16.23 2.18
N GLU A 135 -4.44 -15.43 1.29
CA GLU A 135 -3.74 -14.37 0.56
C GLU A 135 -3.06 -13.41 1.55
N SER A 136 -1.78 -13.19 1.33
CA SER A 136 -0.99 -12.30 2.18
C SER A 136 -1.33 -10.85 1.85
N VAL A 137 -1.84 -10.09 2.81
CA VAL A 137 -2.11 -8.63 2.64
C VAL A 137 -0.87 -7.88 2.12
N VAL A 138 0.33 -8.29 2.52
CA VAL A 138 1.59 -7.71 1.99
C VAL A 138 1.75 -8.01 0.51
N ALA A 139 1.41 -9.22 0.06
CA ALA A 139 1.45 -9.58 -1.36
C ALA A 139 0.45 -8.75 -2.17
N ASP A 140 -0.76 -8.55 -1.65
CA ASP A 140 -1.81 -7.74 -2.29
C ASP A 140 -1.38 -6.27 -2.43
N ILE A 141 -0.77 -5.68 -1.39
CA ILE A 141 -0.22 -4.32 -1.42
C ILE A 141 0.85 -4.21 -2.51
N LYS A 142 1.80 -5.13 -2.49
CA LYS A 142 2.89 -5.18 -3.46
C LYS A 142 2.38 -5.31 -4.89
N GLN A 143 1.41 -6.17 -5.11
CA GLN A 143 0.77 -6.37 -6.42
C GLN A 143 0.03 -5.10 -6.87
N ALA A 144 -0.69 -4.42 -5.99
CA ALA A 144 -1.40 -3.18 -6.32
C ALA A 144 -0.42 -2.06 -6.72
N ILE A 145 0.67 -1.88 -5.97
CA ILE A 145 1.72 -0.90 -6.30
C ILE A 145 2.39 -1.28 -7.62
N ALA A 146 2.79 -2.56 -7.80
CA ALA A 146 3.45 -3.02 -9.02
C ALA A 146 2.55 -2.84 -10.25
N ALA A 147 1.26 -3.12 -10.15
CA ALA A 147 0.30 -2.92 -11.23
C ALA A 147 0.18 -1.43 -11.62
N GLN A 148 0.17 -0.51 -10.65
CA GLN A 148 0.13 0.92 -10.94
C GLN A 148 1.43 1.42 -11.58
N VAL A 149 2.59 1.01 -11.03
CA VAL A 149 3.91 1.30 -11.62
C VAL A 149 4.00 0.73 -13.04
N GLY A 150 3.50 -0.49 -13.26
CA GLY A 150 3.47 -1.15 -14.56
C GLY A 150 2.65 -0.40 -15.61
N ARG A 151 1.47 0.11 -15.22
CA ARG A 151 0.66 0.97 -16.12
C ARG A 151 1.40 2.24 -16.49
N LEU A 152 2.01 2.92 -15.51
CA LEU A 152 2.77 4.14 -15.73
C LEU A 152 3.98 3.89 -16.64
N LEU A 153 4.72 2.82 -16.37
CA LEU A 153 5.87 2.43 -17.18
C LEU A 153 5.47 2.06 -18.61
N ALA A 154 4.39 1.28 -18.79
CA ALA A 154 3.87 0.94 -20.12
C ALA A 154 3.52 2.19 -20.91
N ALA A 155 2.82 3.15 -20.31
CA ALA A 155 2.45 4.40 -20.97
C ALA A 155 3.67 5.21 -21.42
N TYR A 156 4.72 5.31 -20.58
CA TYR A 156 5.95 5.99 -20.97
C TYR A 156 6.72 5.25 -22.05
N LEU A 157 6.84 3.92 -21.97
CA LEU A 157 7.49 3.13 -23.01
C LEU A 157 6.80 3.30 -24.36
N GLU A 158 5.47 3.32 -24.41
CA GLU A 158 4.69 3.55 -25.63
C GLU A 158 4.93 4.95 -26.21
N VAL A 159 4.88 6.00 -25.39
CA VAL A 159 5.14 7.39 -25.84
C VAL A 159 6.57 7.54 -26.34
N LEU A 160 7.53 6.84 -25.78
CA LEU A 160 8.94 6.82 -26.20
C LEU A 160 9.21 5.88 -27.39
N GLY A 161 8.19 5.15 -27.89
CA GLY A 161 8.31 4.22 -29.00
C GLY A 161 9.01 2.90 -28.67
N ALA A 162 9.13 2.57 -27.38
CA ALA A 162 9.72 1.33 -26.88
C ALA A 162 8.66 0.25 -26.64
N ASN A 163 9.10 -1.02 -26.51
CA ASN A 163 8.22 -2.15 -26.30
C ASN A 163 7.66 -2.15 -24.85
N SER A 164 6.34 -1.92 -24.71
CA SER A 164 5.66 -1.89 -23.42
C SER A 164 5.41 -3.25 -22.77
N ARG A 165 5.61 -4.38 -23.48
CA ARG A 165 5.36 -5.74 -22.97
C ARG A 165 6.21 -6.11 -21.76
N VAL A 166 7.36 -5.45 -21.57
CA VAL A 166 8.24 -5.67 -20.43
C VAL A 166 7.80 -4.92 -19.18
N ALA A 167 6.84 -3.99 -19.29
CA ALA A 167 6.43 -3.11 -18.18
C ALA A 167 5.92 -3.88 -16.96
N ASP A 168 5.07 -4.88 -17.16
CA ASP A 168 4.50 -5.67 -16.06
C ASP A 168 5.56 -6.46 -15.28
N PRO A 169 6.33 -7.40 -15.87
CA PRO A 169 7.34 -8.13 -15.12
C PRO A 169 8.44 -7.21 -14.56
N LEU A 170 8.78 -6.14 -15.26
CA LEU A 170 9.78 -5.18 -14.81
C LEU A 170 9.31 -4.41 -13.58
N SER A 171 8.08 -3.90 -13.58
CA SER A 171 7.51 -3.19 -12.43
C SER A 171 7.44 -4.07 -11.19
N PHE A 172 7.04 -5.34 -11.34
CA PHE A 172 7.01 -6.30 -10.25
C PHE A 172 8.40 -6.55 -9.67
N GLY A 173 9.41 -6.71 -10.54
CA GLY A 173 10.82 -6.86 -10.14
C GLY A 173 11.36 -5.62 -9.41
N LEU A 174 11.09 -4.41 -9.93
CA LEU A 174 11.54 -3.16 -9.31
C LEU A 174 10.89 -2.92 -7.95
N VAL A 175 9.58 -3.11 -7.82
CA VAL A 175 8.87 -2.99 -6.54
C VAL A 175 9.40 -4.02 -5.53
N GLY A 176 9.61 -5.27 -5.97
CA GLY A 176 10.20 -6.31 -5.13
C GLY A 176 11.62 -6.01 -4.67
N MET A 177 12.44 -5.43 -5.55
CA MET A 177 13.80 -5.01 -5.21
C MET A 177 13.78 -3.92 -4.12
N VAL A 178 12.97 -2.88 -4.29
CA VAL A 178 12.86 -1.79 -3.32
C VAL A 178 12.35 -2.31 -1.97
N GLU A 179 11.29 -3.12 -1.98
CA GLU A 179 10.73 -3.71 -0.76
C GLU A 179 11.75 -4.58 -0.02
N ALA A 180 12.37 -5.53 -0.71
CA ALA A 180 13.31 -6.45 -0.08
C ALA A 180 14.54 -5.73 0.49
N THR A 181 15.08 -4.75 -0.26
CA THR A 181 16.25 -3.97 0.18
C THR A 181 15.91 -3.07 1.37
N ALA A 182 14.77 -2.37 1.33
CA ALA A 182 14.34 -1.51 2.43
C ALA A 182 14.07 -2.31 3.70
N ASN A 183 13.43 -3.48 3.60
CA ASN A 183 13.20 -4.37 4.75
C ASN A 183 14.51 -4.88 5.34
N ARG A 184 15.43 -5.32 4.51
CA ARG A 184 16.75 -5.75 4.98
C ARG A 184 17.47 -4.64 5.74
N TRP A 185 17.39 -3.42 5.22
CA TRP A 185 17.97 -2.24 5.87
C TRP A 185 17.29 -1.91 7.20
N LEU A 186 15.96 -2.03 7.29
CA LEU A 186 15.21 -1.81 8.55
C LEU A 186 15.53 -2.85 9.63
N ASP A 187 15.75 -4.10 9.22
CA ASP A 187 16.05 -5.18 10.17
C ASP A 187 17.49 -5.10 10.69
N GLU A 188 18.43 -4.71 9.84
CA GLU A 188 19.84 -4.56 10.17
C GLU A 188 20.39 -3.27 9.52
N PRO A 189 20.11 -2.10 10.12
CA PRO A 189 20.67 -0.85 9.63
C PRO A 189 22.20 -0.94 9.69
N GLY A 190 22.83 -0.96 8.51
CA GLY A 190 24.29 -0.94 8.39
C GLY A 190 24.84 0.48 8.53
N GLU A 191 26.02 0.72 7.95
CA GLU A 191 26.63 2.06 7.91
C GLU A 191 25.98 3.00 6.89
N LEU A 192 25.10 2.48 6.00
CA LEU A 192 24.44 3.27 4.95
C LEU A 192 23.25 4.06 5.53
N PRO A 193 23.29 5.40 5.52
CA PRO A 193 22.15 6.23 5.92
C PRO A 193 20.92 5.98 5.03
N LEU A 194 19.72 6.25 5.57
CA LEU A 194 18.45 6.04 4.85
C LEU A 194 18.38 6.85 3.54
N ASP A 195 18.85 8.09 3.57
CA ASP A 195 18.85 8.95 2.38
C ASP A 195 19.78 8.41 1.29
N ASP A 196 20.94 7.85 1.67
CA ASP A 196 21.88 7.24 0.74
C ASP A 196 21.30 5.94 0.15
N LEU A 197 20.58 5.14 0.95
CA LEU A 197 19.83 3.98 0.47
C LEU A 197 18.81 4.38 -0.60
N VAL A 198 18.08 5.46 -0.41
CA VAL A 198 17.12 5.97 -1.41
C VAL A 198 17.82 6.34 -2.71
N VAL A 199 18.97 7.03 -2.63
CA VAL A 199 19.78 7.40 -3.80
C VAL A 199 20.27 6.17 -4.56
N GLU A 200 20.78 5.17 -3.85
CA GLU A 200 21.25 3.93 -4.46
C GLU A 200 20.12 3.15 -5.14
N LEU A 201 18.98 2.98 -4.46
CA LEU A 201 17.81 2.32 -5.04
C LEU A 201 17.29 3.04 -6.29
N ALA A 202 17.23 4.37 -6.26
CA ALA A 202 16.83 5.17 -7.41
C ALA A 202 17.83 5.01 -8.58
N SER A 203 19.12 4.95 -8.28
CA SER A 203 20.17 4.71 -9.28
C SER A 203 20.06 3.32 -9.92
N TRP A 204 19.82 2.27 -9.15
CA TRP A 204 19.64 0.91 -9.66
C TRP A 204 18.39 0.78 -10.55
N ILE A 205 17.29 1.42 -10.13
CA ILE A 205 16.04 1.48 -10.94
C ILE A 205 16.33 2.17 -12.27
N TRP A 206 16.96 3.35 -12.22
CA TRP A 206 17.28 4.09 -13.44
C TRP A 206 18.18 3.28 -14.36
N GLY A 207 19.28 2.68 -13.86
CA GLY A 207 20.16 1.86 -14.66
C GLY A 207 19.46 0.69 -15.36
N THR A 208 18.49 0.09 -14.68
CA THR A 208 17.67 -1.00 -15.26
C THR A 208 16.76 -0.46 -16.39
N LEU A 209 16.09 0.66 -16.17
CA LEU A 209 15.21 1.29 -17.16
C LEU A 209 15.98 1.81 -18.36
N ASP A 210 17.11 2.47 -18.16
CA ASP A 210 18.03 2.95 -19.18
C ASP A 210 18.49 1.82 -20.10
N GLN A 211 18.84 0.67 -19.54
CA GLN A 211 19.20 -0.50 -20.32
C GLN A 211 18.04 -1.05 -21.15
N VAL A 212 16.82 -1.02 -20.64
CA VAL A 212 15.62 -1.42 -21.41
C VAL A 212 15.42 -0.48 -22.58
N LEU A 213 15.48 0.84 -22.36
CA LEU A 213 15.33 1.86 -23.39
C LEU A 213 16.43 1.73 -24.47
N HIS A 214 17.67 1.57 -24.09
CA HIS A 214 18.80 1.41 -25.04
C HIS A 214 18.64 0.19 -25.94
N ARG A 215 18.10 -0.93 -25.46
CA ARG A 215 17.82 -2.12 -26.29
C ARG A 215 16.79 -1.85 -27.38
N GLU A 216 15.88 -0.92 -27.14
CA GLU A 216 14.87 -0.48 -28.10
C GLU A 216 15.34 0.71 -28.96
N GLY A 217 16.62 1.12 -28.84
CA GLY A 217 17.21 2.23 -29.59
C GLY A 217 16.79 3.61 -29.07
N VAL A 218 16.21 3.69 -27.89
CA VAL A 218 15.79 4.95 -27.24
C VAL A 218 16.90 5.42 -26.30
N THR A 219 17.31 6.67 -26.45
CA THR A 219 18.23 7.36 -25.54
C THR A 219 17.45 8.45 -24.81
N LEU A 220 17.44 8.41 -23.50
CA LEU A 220 16.78 9.38 -22.64
C LEU A 220 17.76 9.82 -21.55
N ALA A 221 17.97 11.13 -21.39
CA ALA A 221 18.77 11.61 -20.26
C ALA A 221 17.96 11.52 -18.96
N PRO A 222 18.56 11.08 -17.84
CA PRO A 222 17.81 10.84 -16.60
C PRO A 222 17.10 12.09 -16.04
N ASP A 223 17.66 13.26 -16.30
CA ASP A 223 17.18 14.56 -15.82
C ASP A 223 16.35 15.32 -16.88
N GLU A 224 16.20 14.75 -18.09
CA GLU A 224 15.35 15.31 -19.12
C GLU A 224 13.86 15.18 -18.72
N PRO A 225 13.07 16.27 -18.86
CA PRO A 225 11.63 16.20 -18.61
C PRO A 225 10.96 15.15 -19.49
N LEU A 226 10.19 14.28 -18.89
CA LEU A 226 9.40 13.30 -19.63
C LEU A 226 8.24 13.98 -20.39
N PRO A 227 7.87 13.46 -21.55
CA PRO A 227 6.71 13.95 -22.27
C PRO A 227 5.43 13.73 -21.43
N PRO A 228 4.44 14.62 -21.57
CA PRO A 228 3.16 14.43 -20.89
C PRO A 228 2.47 13.17 -21.40
N LEU A 229 1.80 12.45 -20.50
CA LEU A 229 1.01 11.27 -20.86
C LEU A 229 -0.42 11.70 -21.23
N PRO A 230 -0.85 11.55 -22.50
CA PRO A 230 -2.20 11.90 -22.92
C PRO A 230 -3.24 11.02 -22.18
N GLY A 231 -4.23 11.65 -21.53
CA GLY A 231 -5.34 10.93 -20.89
C GLY A 231 -4.98 10.14 -19.64
N TRP A 232 -3.82 10.41 -19.01
CA TRP A 232 -3.45 9.80 -17.74
C TRP A 232 -4.30 10.37 -16.61
N GLN A 233 -5.16 9.51 -16.02
CA GLN A 233 -5.99 9.79 -14.84
C GLN A 233 -6.02 8.57 -13.92
#